data_41b07e68c70d122565c479de82f16669
#
_entry.id   41b07e68c70d122565c479de82f16669
#
_cell.length_a   1.000
_cell.length_b   1.000
_cell.length_c   1.000
_cell.angle_alpha   90.00
_cell.angle_beta   90.00
_cell.angle_gamma   90.00
#
_symmetry.space_group_name_H-M   'P 1'
#
loop_
_entity.id
_entity.type
_entity.pdbx_description
1 polymer ?
#
loop_
_entity_poly.entity_id
_entity_poly.type
_entity_poly.pdbx_seq_one_letter_code
_entity_poly.pdbx_strand_id
1 'polypeptide(L)' 'MIKVLIADDQELIRESLKIVLGANEDMEVTGIAENGEEVLSQIKKEKPDV' A
#
# COMPACT_ATOMS: atom_id res chain seq x y z
N MET A 1 8.25 4.60 -11.79
CA MET A 1 7.36 4.79 -10.65
C MET A 1 7.44 3.58 -9.72
N ILE A 2 7.58 3.81 -8.44
CA ILE A 2 7.67 2.75 -7.44
C ILE A 2 6.26 2.38 -7.00
N LYS A 3 5.92 1.11 -7.12
CA LYS A 3 4.62 0.60 -6.69
C LYS A 3 4.70 0.18 -5.23
N VAL A 4 3.86 0.74 -4.40
CA VAL A 4 3.88 0.53 -2.95
C VAL A 4 2.58 -0.11 -2.48
N LEU A 5 2.69 -1.15 -1.67
CA LEU A 5 1.57 -1.76 -0.99
C LEU A 5 1.68 -1.41 0.49
N ILE A 6 0.62 -0.84 1.06
CA ILE A 6 0.58 -0.46 2.47
C ILE A 6 -0.17 -1.54 3.25
N ALA A 7 0.46 -2.06 4.29
CA ALA A 7 -0.15 -3.08 5.14
C ALA A 7 -0.02 -2.66 6.61
N ASP A 8 -1.13 -2.37 7.27
CA ASP A 8 -1.15 -1.99 8.67
C ASP A 8 -2.55 -2.26 9.22
N ASP A 9 -2.64 -2.68 10.48
CA ASP A 9 -3.92 -2.95 11.13
C ASP A 9 -4.58 -1.70 11.71
N GLN A 10 -3.89 -0.57 11.72
CA GLN A 10 -4.43 0.68 12.22
C GLN A 10 -4.86 1.57 11.06
N GLU A 11 -6.15 1.83 11.00
CA GLU A 11 -6.74 2.61 9.92
C GLU A 11 -6.11 4.00 9.77
N LEU A 12 -5.88 4.69 10.88
CA LEU A 12 -5.29 6.03 10.85
C LEU A 12 -3.90 6.03 10.22
N ILE A 13 -3.09 5.03 10.53
CA ILE A 13 -1.75 4.91 9.98
C ILE A 13 -1.82 4.59 8.49
N ARG A 14 -2.71 3.68 8.07
CA ARG A 14 -2.89 3.36 6.65
C ARG A 14 -3.26 4.60 5.86
N GLU A 15 -4.22 5.37 6.35
CA GLU A 15 -4.67 6.57 5.66
C GLU A 15 -3.58 7.64 5.61
N SER A 16 -2.82 7.80 6.70
CA SER A 16 -1.73 8.76 6.74
C SER A 16 -0.64 8.40 5.73
N LEU A 17 -0.25 7.14 5.66
CA LEU A 17 0.75 6.68 4.71
C LEU A 17 0.28 6.82 3.27
N LYS A 18 -0.98 6.54 3.03
CA LYS A 18 -1.56 6.70 1.71
C LYS A 18 -1.46 8.15 1.22
N ILE A 19 -1.75 9.10 2.10
CA ILE A 19 -1.68 10.51 1.76
C ILE A 19 -0.24 10.94 1.51
N VAL A 20 0.67 10.57 2.41
CA VAL A 20 2.08 10.96 2.30
C VAL A 20 2.73 10.35 1.06
N LEU A 21 2.56 9.06 0.84
CA LEU A 21 3.17 8.39 -0.30
C LEU A 21 2.48 8.75 -1.62
N GLY A 22 1.17 8.97 -1.58
CA GLY A 22 0.43 9.36 -2.76
C GLY A 22 0.76 10.77 -3.26
N ALA A 23 1.31 11.61 -2.40
CA ALA A 23 1.75 12.95 -2.79
C ALA A 23 3.11 12.93 -3.50
N ASN A 24 3.82 11.80 -3.46
CA ASN A 24 5.12 11.65 -4.09
C ASN A 24 4.94 11.19 -5.54
N GLU A 25 5.44 11.96 -6.49
CA GLU A 25 5.29 11.65 -7.91
C GLU A 25 6.00 10.37 -8.36
N ASP A 26 7.02 9.96 -7.62
CA ASP A 26 7.78 8.76 -7.94
C ASP A 26 7.18 7.47 -7.39
N MET A 27 6.11 7.58 -6.60
CA MET A 27 5.49 6.44 -5.95
C MET A 27 4.00 6.34 -6.27
N GLU A 28 3.53 5.10 -6.38
CA GLU A 28 2.11 4.81 -6.59
C GLU A 28 1.65 3.82 -5.54
N VAL A 29 0.61 4.16 -4.81
CA VAL A 29 0.02 3.24 -3.84
C VAL A 29 -0.93 2.32 -4.61
N THR A 30 -0.53 1.07 -4.79
CA THR A 30 -1.29 0.10 -5.57
C THR A 30 -2.36 -0.61 -4.77
N GLY A 31 -2.23 -0.61 -3.45
CA GLY A 31 -3.23 -1.24 -2.61
C GLY A 31 -2.99 -0.95 -1.13
N ILE A 32 -4.03 -1.20 -0.34
CA ILE A 32 -4.00 -1.07 1.10
C ILE A 32 -4.54 -2.35 1.70
N ALA A 33 -3.83 -2.92 2.64
CA ALA A 33 -4.23 -4.16 3.31
C ALA A 33 -4.24 -3.96 4.82
N GLU A 34 -5.20 -4.55 5.50
CA GLU A 34 -5.29 -4.45 6.96
C GLU A 34 -4.80 -5.70 7.68
N ASN A 35 -4.51 -6.77 6.96
CA ASN A 35 -3.98 -7.99 7.54
C ASN A 35 -3.16 -8.78 6.50
N GLY A 36 -2.51 -9.86 6.96
CA GLY A 36 -1.63 -10.64 6.11
C GLY A 36 -2.32 -11.34 4.95
N GLU A 37 -3.57 -11.76 5.12
CA GLU A 37 -4.32 -12.40 4.05
C GLU A 37 -4.59 -11.43 2.91
N GLU A 38 -4.93 -10.19 3.25
CA GLU A 38 -5.14 -9.15 2.25
C GLU A 38 -3.85 -8.81 1.52
N VAL A 39 -2.72 -8.80 2.22
CA VAL A 39 -1.41 -8.57 1.60
C VAL A 39 -1.14 -9.61 0.52
N LEU A 40 -1.32 -10.89 0.84
CA LEU A 40 -1.08 -11.97 -0.11
C LEU A 40 -2.00 -11.86 -1.33
N SER A 41 -3.25 -11.53 -1.10
CA SER A 41 -4.24 -11.36 -2.16
C SER A 41 -3.86 -10.20 -3.08
N GLN A 42 -3.42 -9.09 -2.51
CA GLN A 42 -3.03 -7.90 -3.26
C GLN A 42 -1.76 -8.12 -4.07
N ILE A 43 -0.79 -8.82 -3.50
CA ILE A 43 0.46 -9.15 -4.19
C ILE A 43 0.20 -10.00 -5.43
N LYS A 44 -0.77 -10.90 -5.36
CA LYS A 44 -1.13 -11.73 -6.51
C LYS A 44 -1.78 -10.93 -7.64
N LYS A 45 -2.53 -9.89 -7.29
CA LYS A 45 -3.18 -9.05 -8.29
C LYS A 45 -2.22 -8.07 -8.94
N GLU A 46 -1.41 -7.44 -8.16
CA GLU A 46 -0.41 -6.48 -8.62
C GLU A 46 0.85 -6.64 -7.79
N LYS A 47 1.97 -6.85 -8.44
CA LYS A 47 3.23 -7.03 -7.73
C LYS A 47 3.81 -5.66 -7.34
N PRO A 48 3.82 -5.31 -6.06
CA PRO A 48 4.41 -4.06 -5.63
C PRO A 48 5.93 -4.17 -5.59
N ASP A 49 6.59 -3.02 -5.65
CA ASP A 49 8.04 -2.96 -5.48
C ASP A 49 8.41 -2.93 -3.99
N VAL A 50 7.53 -2.33 -3.19
CA VAL A 50 7.72 -2.21 -1.75
C VAL A 50 6.43 -2.52 -1.01
#